data_cca47e388180ac6fbd2bedfd686e1252
#
_entry.id   cca47e388180ac6fbd2bedfd686e1252
#
_cell.length_a   1.000
_cell.length_b   1.000
_cell.length_c   1.000
_cell.angle_alpha   90.00
_cell.angle_beta   90.00
_cell.angle_gamma   90.00
#
_symmetry.space_group_name_H-M   'P 1'
#
loop_
_entity.id
_entity.type
_entity.pdbx_description
1 polymer ?
#
loop_
_entity_poly.entity_id
_entity_poly.type
_entity_poly.pdbx_seq_one_letter_code
_entity_poly.pdbx_strand_id
1 'polypeptide(L)'
;AEASGALAESCTAQAHTISDFKVAVENTGNLLRENTSRLSHSQEISAEIKHEVAESKEKMEELLSSMTDITEASRKISTVIQTIEEIADQTNLLALNASIEAARAGEAGKGFAVVAGEVGTLAAQSADAAVQSRTLIEDTISKAARGNEISKQTSLTFDKIVDSMDDIYRVTEEISRTGKEQSRQLDVIEKDIREIAEAVDGNAAASEETAASSDMLTKSADELREAMSKFNLRKREPGKAYIPPEKMHDEEFIREAQANYEKAVKEGLVK
;
A
#
# COMPACT_ATOMS: atom_id res chain seq x y z
N ALA A 1 1.36 -52.61 9.53
CA ALA A 1 2.61 -52.22 8.85
C ALA A 1 2.39 -51.21 7.71
N GLU A 2 1.47 -51.47 6.73
CA GLU A 2 1.25 -50.58 5.57
C GLU A 2 0.73 -49.18 5.98
N ALA A 3 -0.23 -49.11 6.88
CA ALA A 3 -0.78 -47.84 7.41
C ALA A 3 0.29 -47.00 8.15
N SER A 4 1.19 -47.64 8.90
CA SER A 4 2.26 -46.94 9.61
C SER A 4 3.32 -46.42 8.65
N GLY A 5 3.63 -47.16 7.56
CA GLY A 5 4.52 -46.68 6.51
C GLY A 5 3.98 -45.42 5.81
N ALA A 6 2.68 -45.42 5.44
CA ALA A 6 2.01 -44.26 4.84
C ALA A 6 1.97 -43.07 5.80
N LEU A 7 1.79 -43.29 7.10
CA LEU A 7 1.85 -42.22 8.10
C LEU A 7 3.25 -41.61 8.24
N ALA A 8 4.30 -42.41 8.24
CA ALA A 8 5.68 -41.94 8.28
C ALA A 8 6.05 -41.09 7.05
N GLU A 9 5.62 -41.51 5.86
CA GLU A 9 5.79 -40.73 4.62
C GLU A 9 5.02 -39.39 4.69
N SER A 10 3.80 -39.40 5.22
CA SER A 10 3.02 -38.19 5.45
C SER A 10 3.69 -37.24 6.44
N CYS A 11 4.26 -37.74 7.53
CA CYS A 11 5.01 -36.93 8.50
C CYS A 11 6.24 -36.28 7.84
N THR A 12 6.96 -37.00 6.97
CA THR A 12 8.10 -36.44 6.22
C THR A 12 7.66 -35.29 5.30
N ALA A 13 6.54 -35.45 4.57
CA ALA A 13 6.00 -34.41 3.71
C ALA A 13 5.53 -33.20 4.53
N GLN A 14 4.90 -33.42 5.70
CA GLN A 14 4.49 -32.35 6.60
C GLN A 14 5.68 -31.58 7.17
N ALA A 15 6.77 -32.27 7.54
CA ALA A 15 8.01 -31.63 8.02
C ALA A 15 8.60 -30.68 6.95
N HIS A 16 8.61 -31.08 5.69
CA HIS A 16 9.01 -30.21 4.58
C HIS A 16 8.10 -28.99 4.47
N THR A 17 6.78 -29.18 4.51
CA THR A 17 5.82 -28.08 4.45
C THR A 17 6.00 -27.09 5.61
N ILE A 18 6.27 -27.58 6.82
CA ILE A 18 6.57 -26.76 8.00
C ILE A 18 7.84 -25.94 7.79
N SER A 19 8.88 -26.53 7.20
CA SER A 19 10.10 -25.80 6.84
C SER A 19 9.83 -24.66 5.88
N ASP A 20 9.02 -24.90 4.84
CA ASP A 20 8.64 -23.87 3.87
C ASP A 20 7.81 -22.74 4.51
N PHE A 21 6.88 -23.09 5.41
CA PHE A 21 6.12 -22.10 6.19
C PHE A 21 7.03 -21.23 7.06
N LYS A 22 8.01 -21.82 7.72
CA LYS A 22 8.99 -21.07 8.54
C LYS A 22 9.73 -20.04 7.71
N VAL A 23 10.23 -20.41 6.53
CA VAL A 23 10.88 -19.48 5.59
C VAL A 23 9.95 -18.40 5.12
N ALA A 24 8.68 -18.71 4.80
CA ALA A 24 7.68 -17.73 4.37
C ALA A 24 7.34 -16.72 5.46
N VAL A 25 7.21 -17.17 6.72
CA VAL A 25 6.97 -16.30 7.89
C VAL A 25 8.16 -15.38 8.13
N GLU A 26 9.39 -15.89 8.10
CA GLU A 26 10.61 -15.10 8.25
C GLU A 26 10.73 -14.01 7.16
N ASN A 27 10.49 -14.39 5.90
CA ASN A 27 10.48 -13.45 4.78
C ASN A 27 9.41 -12.36 4.94
N THR A 28 8.21 -12.73 5.38
CA THR A 28 7.12 -11.78 5.64
C THR A 28 7.48 -10.83 6.78
N GLY A 29 8.11 -11.33 7.84
CA GLY A 29 8.63 -10.51 8.94
C GLY A 29 9.70 -9.51 8.48
N ASN A 30 10.59 -9.91 7.59
CA ASN A 30 11.59 -9.02 7.01
C ASN A 30 10.95 -7.91 6.16
N LEU A 31 9.96 -8.25 5.33
CA LEU A 31 9.21 -7.29 4.52
C LEU A 31 8.44 -6.28 5.39
N LEU A 32 7.86 -6.72 6.51
CA LEU A 32 7.19 -5.80 7.45
C LEU A 32 8.16 -4.81 8.10
N ARG A 33 9.36 -5.25 8.46
CA ARG A 33 10.41 -4.35 9.00
C ARG A 33 10.86 -3.33 7.95
N GLU A 34 11.07 -3.78 6.72
CA GLU A 34 11.42 -2.88 5.61
C GLU A 34 10.30 -1.87 5.34
N ASN A 35 9.04 -2.32 5.30
CA ASN A 35 7.89 -1.42 5.15
C ASN A 35 7.82 -0.38 6.26
N THR A 36 8.05 -0.76 7.52
CA THR A 36 8.08 0.18 8.64
C THR A 36 9.17 1.24 8.46
N SER A 37 10.35 0.85 8.00
CA SER A 37 11.44 1.79 7.70
C SER A 37 11.08 2.75 6.57
N ARG A 38 10.47 2.24 5.49
CA ARG A 38 10.00 3.06 4.35
C ARG A 38 8.90 4.05 4.75
N LEU A 39 8.00 3.64 5.65
CA LEU A 39 6.94 4.53 6.17
C LEU A 39 7.53 5.66 7.01
N SER A 40 8.52 5.38 7.86
CA SER A 40 9.22 6.42 8.62
C SER A 40 9.89 7.44 7.70
N HIS A 41 10.56 6.96 6.65
CA HIS A 41 11.17 7.84 5.64
C HIS A 41 10.12 8.65 4.86
N SER A 42 8.96 8.06 4.55
CA SER A 42 7.85 8.79 3.91
C SER A 42 7.31 9.93 4.81
N GLN A 43 7.27 9.70 6.13
CA GLN A 43 6.88 10.74 7.10
C GLN A 43 7.89 11.89 7.16
N GLU A 44 9.19 11.57 7.12
CA GLU A 44 10.27 12.58 7.07
C GLU A 44 10.15 13.44 5.81
N ILE A 45 10.01 12.82 4.64
CA ILE A 45 9.83 13.54 3.36
C ILE A 45 8.56 14.41 3.41
N SER A 46 7.46 13.90 3.97
CA SER A 46 6.22 14.69 4.08
C SER A 46 6.41 15.92 4.98
N ALA A 47 7.16 15.80 6.07
CA ALA A 47 7.48 16.91 6.94
C ALA A 47 8.39 17.95 6.25
N GLU A 48 9.39 17.49 5.48
CA GLU A 48 10.27 18.36 4.70
C GLU A 48 9.51 19.13 3.63
N ILE A 49 8.64 18.45 2.85
CA ILE A 49 7.78 19.10 1.86
C ILE A 49 6.88 20.16 2.50
N LYS A 50 6.30 19.89 3.67
CA LYS A 50 5.49 20.90 4.41
C LYS A 50 6.31 22.13 4.76
N HIS A 51 7.55 21.94 5.17
CA HIS A 51 8.46 23.05 5.48
C HIS A 51 8.78 23.89 4.23
N GLU A 52 9.17 23.25 3.12
CA GLU A 52 9.46 23.91 1.85
C GLU A 52 8.25 24.67 1.29
N VAL A 53 7.05 24.09 1.43
CA VAL A 53 5.80 24.76 1.03
C VAL A 53 5.52 25.98 1.90
N ALA A 54 5.79 25.91 3.21
CA ALA A 54 5.64 27.07 4.09
C ALA A 54 6.57 28.22 3.69
N GLU A 55 7.85 27.95 3.42
CA GLU A 55 8.80 28.94 2.90
C GLU A 55 8.35 29.50 1.53
N SER A 56 7.82 28.63 0.66
CA SER A 56 7.33 29.04 -0.66
C SER A 56 6.10 29.96 -0.55
N LYS A 57 5.24 29.74 0.44
CA LYS A 57 4.10 30.63 0.74
C LYS A 57 4.58 31.99 1.21
N GLU A 58 5.57 32.07 2.09
CA GLU A 58 6.16 33.33 2.54
C GLU A 58 6.71 34.15 1.37
N LYS A 59 7.47 33.50 0.47
CA LYS A 59 7.97 34.15 -0.76
C LYS A 59 6.84 34.59 -1.68
N MET A 60 5.72 33.87 -1.72
CA MET A 60 4.56 34.26 -2.54
C MET A 60 3.84 35.48 -1.94
N GLU A 61 3.80 35.61 -0.60
CA GLU A 61 3.27 36.82 0.07
C GLU A 61 4.17 38.04 -0.19
N GLU A 62 5.49 37.90 -0.18
CA GLU A 62 6.43 38.96 -0.57
C GLU A 62 6.22 39.38 -2.04
N LEU A 63 6.00 38.41 -2.94
CA LEU A 63 5.72 38.67 -4.35
C LEU A 63 4.39 39.44 -4.52
N LEU A 64 3.34 39.07 -3.79
CA LEU A 64 2.05 39.78 -3.77
C LEU A 64 2.22 41.23 -3.31
N SER A 65 3.00 41.48 -2.27
CA SER A 65 3.33 42.82 -1.79
C SER A 65 4.06 43.59 -2.88
N SER A 66 5.09 43.03 -3.49
CA SER A 66 5.88 43.67 -4.55
C SER A 66 5.05 44.02 -5.77
N MET A 67 4.11 43.14 -6.19
CA MET A 67 3.18 43.42 -7.31
C MET A 67 2.21 44.56 -6.96
N THR A 68 1.82 44.65 -5.69
CA THR A 68 0.97 45.75 -5.20
C THR A 68 1.76 47.08 -5.24
N ASP A 69 3.02 47.09 -4.80
CA ASP A 69 3.89 48.23 -4.84
C ASP A 69 4.16 48.73 -6.28
N ILE A 70 4.42 47.79 -7.21
CA ILE A 70 4.56 48.09 -8.63
C ILE A 70 3.29 48.73 -9.19
N THR A 71 2.13 48.22 -8.81
CA THR A 71 0.83 48.79 -9.26
C THR A 71 0.64 50.18 -8.73
N GLU A 72 0.97 50.45 -7.45
CA GLU A 72 0.88 51.79 -6.85
C GLU A 72 1.86 52.77 -7.46
N ALA A 73 3.11 52.35 -7.62
CA ALA A 73 4.14 53.17 -8.30
C ALA A 73 3.75 53.51 -9.73
N SER A 74 3.24 52.54 -10.47
CA SER A 74 2.78 52.76 -11.86
C SER A 74 1.61 53.72 -11.95
N ARG A 75 0.68 53.65 -10.99
CA ARG A 75 -0.40 54.67 -10.91
C ARG A 75 0.10 56.07 -10.64
N LYS A 76 1.07 56.25 -9.76
CA LYS A 76 1.73 57.55 -9.51
C LYS A 76 2.44 58.07 -10.76
N ILE A 77 3.14 57.19 -11.50
CA ILE A 77 3.77 57.54 -12.79
C ILE A 77 2.67 57.97 -13.81
N SER A 78 1.57 57.23 -13.90
CA SER A 78 0.44 57.59 -14.78
C SER A 78 -0.08 59.00 -14.54
N THR A 79 -0.19 59.39 -13.25
CA THR A 79 -0.60 60.78 -12.89
C THR A 79 0.44 61.82 -13.34
N VAL A 80 1.73 61.52 -13.20
CA VAL A 80 2.82 62.42 -13.69
C VAL A 80 2.79 62.56 -15.19
N ILE A 81 2.62 61.44 -15.94
CA ILE A 81 2.50 61.47 -17.40
C ILE A 81 1.30 62.28 -17.87
N GLN A 82 0.16 62.18 -17.17
CA GLN A 82 -1.02 63.01 -17.48
C GLN A 82 -0.70 64.51 -17.31
N THR A 83 0.01 64.87 -16.23
CA THR A 83 0.46 66.26 -16.01
C THR A 83 1.41 66.73 -17.13
N ILE A 84 2.33 65.83 -17.60
CA ILE A 84 3.23 66.17 -18.74
C ILE A 84 2.43 66.39 -20.03
N GLU A 85 1.41 65.57 -20.29
CA GLU A 85 0.51 65.74 -21.44
C GLU A 85 -0.20 67.09 -21.38
N GLU A 86 -0.75 67.46 -20.21
CA GLU A 86 -1.41 68.76 -20.00
C GLU A 86 -0.44 69.95 -20.17
N ILE A 87 0.84 69.84 -19.70
CA ILE A 87 1.88 70.84 -19.91
C ILE A 87 2.25 70.96 -21.38
N ALA A 88 2.35 69.84 -22.11
CA ALA A 88 2.65 69.83 -23.52
C ALA A 88 1.55 70.50 -24.34
N ASP A 89 0.29 70.20 -23.99
CA ASP A 89 -0.86 70.87 -24.64
C ASP A 89 -0.90 72.36 -24.37
N GLN A 90 -0.67 72.79 -23.12
CA GLN A 90 -0.57 74.21 -22.76
C GLN A 90 0.60 74.92 -23.50
N THR A 91 1.76 74.23 -23.63
CA THR A 91 2.93 74.75 -24.33
C THR A 91 2.65 74.92 -25.83
N ASN A 92 1.94 73.95 -26.38
CA ASN A 92 1.52 74.04 -27.80
C ASN A 92 0.55 75.21 -28.06
N LEU A 93 -0.40 75.44 -27.14
CA LEU A 93 -1.31 76.59 -27.18
C LEU A 93 -0.54 77.92 -27.02
N LEU A 94 0.47 77.98 -26.13
CA LEU A 94 1.33 79.16 -25.95
C LEU A 94 2.15 79.42 -27.22
N ALA A 95 2.71 78.42 -27.83
CA ALA A 95 3.46 78.49 -29.06
C ALA A 95 2.60 78.96 -30.25
N LEU A 96 1.36 78.48 -30.31
CA LEU A 96 0.36 78.94 -31.30
C LEU A 96 0.05 80.44 -31.11
N ASN A 97 -0.22 80.83 -29.86
CA ASN A 97 -0.47 82.24 -29.56
C ASN A 97 0.73 83.17 -29.91
N ALA A 98 1.95 82.69 -29.58
CA ALA A 98 3.17 83.42 -29.92
C ALA A 98 3.38 83.51 -31.44
N SER A 99 3.06 82.43 -32.21
CA SER A 99 3.13 82.43 -33.65
C SER A 99 2.14 83.42 -34.29
N ILE A 100 0.95 83.54 -33.70
CA ILE A 100 -0.07 84.49 -34.15
C ILE A 100 0.42 85.94 -33.92
N GLU A 101 0.96 86.23 -32.77
CA GLU A 101 1.44 87.57 -32.44
C GLU A 101 2.69 87.96 -33.23
N ALA A 102 3.59 86.98 -33.49
CA ALA A 102 4.73 87.14 -34.35
C ALA A 102 4.31 87.47 -35.81
N ALA A 103 3.30 86.84 -36.34
CA ALA A 103 2.70 87.13 -37.61
C ALA A 103 2.09 88.55 -37.68
N ARG A 104 1.50 88.95 -36.54
CA ARG A 104 0.93 90.30 -36.39
C ARG A 104 1.97 91.41 -36.40
N ALA A 105 3.19 91.12 -35.93
CA ALA A 105 4.31 92.07 -35.93
C ALA A 105 5.03 92.20 -37.30
N GLY A 106 4.59 91.44 -38.34
CA GLY A 106 5.12 91.54 -39.66
C GLY A 106 6.61 91.19 -39.82
N GLU A 107 7.37 91.99 -40.53
CA GLU A 107 8.84 91.76 -40.73
C GLU A 107 9.66 91.68 -39.47
N ALA A 108 9.31 92.48 -38.44
CA ALA A 108 9.96 92.48 -37.16
C ALA A 108 9.72 91.18 -36.33
N GLY A 109 8.68 90.42 -36.62
CA GLY A 109 8.30 89.18 -35.89
C GLY A 109 8.83 87.91 -36.53
N LYS A 110 9.51 87.92 -37.74
CA LYS A 110 9.90 86.71 -38.47
C LYS A 110 10.77 85.75 -37.64
N GLY A 111 11.71 86.25 -36.83
CA GLY A 111 12.58 85.41 -36.01
C GLY A 111 11.79 84.77 -34.88
N PHE A 112 10.85 85.46 -34.28
CA PHE A 112 9.95 84.93 -33.22
C PHE A 112 8.97 83.91 -33.78
N ALA A 113 8.48 84.06 -34.99
CA ALA A 113 7.59 83.08 -35.63
C ALA A 113 8.29 81.70 -35.81
N VAL A 114 9.57 81.68 -36.19
CA VAL A 114 10.36 80.47 -36.35
C VAL A 114 10.53 79.77 -34.99
N VAL A 115 10.87 80.53 -33.93
CA VAL A 115 11.02 79.96 -32.57
C VAL A 115 9.71 79.42 -32.05
N ALA A 116 8.63 80.14 -32.24
CA ALA A 116 7.31 79.72 -31.83
C ALA A 116 6.85 78.46 -32.56
N GLY A 117 7.17 78.33 -33.87
CA GLY A 117 6.90 77.11 -34.64
C GLY A 117 7.70 75.92 -34.14
N GLU A 118 8.99 76.13 -33.77
CA GLU A 118 9.84 75.08 -33.22
C GLU A 118 9.36 74.62 -31.83
N VAL A 119 8.93 75.57 -30.95
CA VAL A 119 8.33 75.24 -29.63
C VAL A 119 7.03 74.48 -29.80
N GLY A 120 6.18 74.81 -30.78
CA GLY A 120 4.98 74.06 -31.06
C GLY A 120 5.24 72.63 -31.52
N THR A 121 6.29 72.45 -32.37
CA THR A 121 6.72 71.10 -32.78
C THR A 121 7.25 70.29 -31.64
N LEU A 122 8.07 70.85 -30.76
CA LEU A 122 8.56 70.18 -29.54
C LEU A 122 7.44 69.83 -28.55
N ALA A 123 6.45 70.70 -28.42
CA ALA A 123 5.28 70.44 -27.58
C ALA A 123 4.46 69.27 -28.12
N ALA A 124 4.21 69.22 -29.43
CA ALA A 124 3.50 68.08 -30.05
C ALA A 124 4.27 66.75 -29.88
N GLN A 125 5.61 66.77 -30.07
CA GLN A 125 6.44 65.56 -29.83
C GLN A 125 6.42 65.16 -28.37
N SER A 126 6.37 66.11 -27.42
CA SER A 126 6.28 65.81 -26.00
C SER A 126 4.92 65.17 -25.63
N ALA A 127 3.84 65.68 -26.23
CA ALA A 127 2.49 65.10 -26.06
C ALA A 127 2.44 63.64 -26.60
N ASP A 128 2.99 63.38 -27.79
CA ASP A 128 3.07 62.04 -28.37
C ASP A 128 3.87 61.07 -27.48
N ALA A 129 5.01 61.54 -26.97
CA ALA A 129 5.86 60.74 -26.06
C ALA A 129 5.14 60.42 -24.73
N ALA A 130 4.35 61.41 -24.20
CA ALA A 130 3.53 61.20 -23.02
C ALA A 130 2.42 60.13 -23.24
N VAL A 131 1.72 60.17 -24.38
CA VAL A 131 0.70 59.19 -24.76
C VAL A 131 1.30 57.77 -24.88
N GLN A 132 2.48 57.66 -25.54
CA GLN A 132 3.18 56.39 -25.64
C GLN A 132 3.61 55.85 -24.25
N SER A 133 4.12 56.73 -23.39
CA SER A 133 4.51 56.40 -22.01
C SER A 133 3.28 55.93 -21.20
N ARG A 134 2.16 56.57 -21.30
CA ARG A 134 0.90 56.19 -20.66
C ARG A 134 0.48 54.79 -21.06
N THR A 135 0.52 54.46 -22.35
CA THR A 135 0.16 53.13 -22.84
C THR A 135 1.09 52.05 -22.23
N LEU A 136 2.39 52.31 -22.09
CA LEU A 136 3.31 51.38 -21.46
C LEU A 136 3.05 51.20 -19.96
N ILE A 137 2.68 52.26 -19.27
CA ILE A 137 2.29 52.23 -17.85
C ILE A 137 0.97 51.43 -17.62
N GLU A 138 -0.01 51.62 -18.47
CA GLU A 138 -1.28 50.85 -18.43
C GLU A 138 -1.03 49.36 -18.65
N ASP A 139 -0.20 49.00 -19.61
CA ASP A 139 0.24 47.62 -19.84
C ASP A 139 0.98 47.05 -18.61
N THR A 140 1.85 47.85 -17.98
CA THR A 140 2.56 47.46 -16.76
C THR A 140 1.59 47.18 -15.61
N ILE A 141 0.59 48.04 -15.39
CA ILE A 141 -0.47 47.87 -14.37
C ILE A 141 -1.25 46.56 -14.66
N SER A 142 -1.61 46.32 -15.91
CA SER A 142 -2.33 45.11 -16.32
C SER A 142 -1.51 43.83 -16.05
N LYS A 143 -0.21 43.86 -16.37
CA LYS A 143 0.71 42.75 -16.12
C LYS A 143 0.92 42.50 -14.61
N ALA A 144 1.04 43.57 -13.82
CA ALA A 144 1.15 43.47 -12.37
C ALA A 144 -0.12 42.87 -11.74
N ALA A 145 -1.31 43.30 -12.20
CA ALA A 145 -2.57 42.74 -11.76
C ALA A 145 -2.70 41.25 -12.09
N ARG A 146 -2.25 40.84 -13.29
CA ARG A 146 -2.20 39.43 -13.68
C ARG A 146 -1.20 38.63 -12.85
N GLY A 147 -0.03 39.20 -12.55
CA GLY A 147 0.95 38.60 -11.65
C GLY A 147 0.38 38.35 -10.26
N ASN A 148 -0.37 39.31 -9.75
CA ASN A 148 -1.08 39.22 -8.46
C ASN A 148 -2.09 38.04 -8.43
N GLU A 149 -2.90 37.90 -9.48
CA GLU A 149 -3.87 36.81 -9.59
C GLU A 149 -3.18 35.43 -9.66
N ILE A 150 -2.10 35.32 -10.48
CA ILE A 150 -1.33 34.07 -10.56
C ILE A 150 -0.72 33.71 -9.22
N SER A 151 -0.13 34.68 -8.52
CA SER A 151 0.49 34.45 -7.19
C SER A 151 -0.54 33.98 -6.17
N LYS A 152 -1.74 34.56 -6.18
CA LYS A 152 -2.85 34.16 -5.31
C LYS A 152 -3.30 32.72 -5.59
N GLN A 153 -3.45 32.35 -6.85
CA GLN A 153 -3.81 30.99 -7.24
C GLN A 153 -2.73 29.98 -6.89
N THR A 154 -1.44 30.35 -7.02
CA THR A 154 -0.30 29.53 -6.60
C THR A 154 -0.33 29.31 -5.09
N SER A 155 -0.61 30.34 -4.29
CA SER A 155 -0.75 30.21 -2.83
C SER A 155 -1.85 29.23 -2.43
N LEU A 156 -3.00 29.28 -3.11
CA LEU A 156 -4.10 28.31 -2.90
C LEU A 156 -3.70 26.87 -3.30
N THR A 157 -2.81 26.73 -4.25
CA THR A 157 -2.28 25.41 -4.62
C THR A 157 -1.36 24.87 -3.54
N PHE A 158 -0.55 25.71 -2.91
CA PHE A 158 0.27 25.34 -1.76
C PHE A 158 -0.58 24.86 -0.58
N ASP A 159 -1.72 25.48 -0.29
CA ASP A 159 -2.64 25.00 0.74
C ASP A 159 -3.10 23.57 0.46
N LYS A 160 -3.48 23.28 -0.78
CA LYS A 160 -3.86 21.90 -1.18
C LYS A 160 -2.73 20.89 -1.06
N ILE A 161 -1.48 21.31 -1.29
CA ILE A 161 -0.31 20.44 -1.10
C ILE A 161 -0.15 20.13 0.39
N VAL A 162 -0.28 21.11 1.28
CA VAL A 162 -0.23 20.88 2.73
C VAL A 162 -1.31 19.91 3.18
N ASP A 163 -2.57 20.10 2.74
CA ASP A 163 -3.68 19.18 3.05
C ASP A 163 -3.38 17.76 2.57
N SER A 164 -2.81 17.62 1.36
CA SER A 164 -2.42 16.31 0.81
C SER A 164 -1.29 15.66 1.63
N MET A 165 -0.34 16.43 2.14
CA MET A 165 0.73 15.92 3.02
C MET A 165 0.17 15.45 4.37
N ASP A 166 -0.84 16.14 4.91
CA ASP A 166 -1.53 15.70 6.13
C ASP A 166 -2.27 14.38 5.91
N ASP A 167 -2.92 14.21 4.76
CA ASP A 167 -3.55 12.93 4.39
C ASP A 167 -2.52 11.80 4.23
N ILE A 168 -1.38 12.06 3.59
CA ILE A 168 -0.29 11.08 3.46
C ILE A 168 0.23 10.69 4.86
N TYR A 169 0.45 11.67 5.74
CA TYR A 169 0.89 11.40 7.10
C TYR A 169 -0.09 10.48 7.84
N ARG A 170 -1.38 10.77 7.78
CA ARG A 170 -2.43 9.96 8.40
C ARG A 170 -2.48 8.53 7.86
N VAL A 171 -2.38 8.37 6.54
CA VAL A 171 -2.37 7.04 5.89
C VAL A 171 -1.12 6.24 6.28
N THR A 172 0.06 6.88 6.31
CA THR A 172 1.30 6.20 6.71
C THR A 172 1.29 5.80 8.19
N GLU A 173 0.67 6.59 9.07
CA GLU A 173 0.46 6.23 10.48
C GLU A 173 -0.45 5.00 10.62
N GLU A 174 -1.55 4.94 9.87
CA GLU A 174 -2.47 3.80 9.86
C GLU A 174 -1.78 2.53 9.35
N ILE A 175 -1.00 2.62 8.26
CA ILE A 175 -0.23 1.48 7.74
C ILE A 175 0.82 1.02 8.77
N SER A 176 1.49 1.95 9.45
CA SER A 176 2.45 1.62 10.52
C SER A 176 1.79 0.87 11.66
N ARG A 177 0.60 1.30 12.09
CA ARG A 177 -0.19 0.62 13.11
C ARG A 177 -0.60 -0.79 12.68
N THR A 178 -1.07 -0.93 11.44
CA THR A 178 -1.45 -2.22 10.87
C THR A 178 -0.23 -3.15 10.74
N GLY A 179 0.94 -2.62 10.34
CA GLY A 179 2.19 -3.38 10.27
C GLY A 179 2.64 -3.93 11.63
N LYS A 180 2.48 -3.16 12.71
CA LYS A 180 2.75 -3.63 14.07
C LYS A 180 1.81 -4.77 14.49
N GLU A 181 0.54 -4.69 14.10
CA GLU A 181 -0.41 -5.77 14.39
C GLU A 181 -0.10 -7.04 13.59
N GLN A 182 0.25 -6.89 12.30
CA GLN A 182 0.71 -8.01 11.48
C GLN A 182 1.97 -8.66 12.05
N SER A 183 2.93 -7.88 12.59
CA SER A 183 4.12 -8.44 13.24
C SER A 183 3.74 -9.31 14.44
N ARG A 184 2.78 -8.88 15.27
CA ARG A 184 2.30 -9.71 16.39
C ARG A 184 1.62 -10.99 15.92
N GLN A 185 0.87 -10.93 14.82
CA GLN A 185 0.24 -12.12 14.24
C GLN A 185 1.28 -13.10 13.71
N LEU A 186 2.38 -12.62 13.14
CA LEU A 186 3.49 -13.48 12.72
C LEU A 186 4.15 -14.17 13.91
N ASP A 187 4.32 -13.50 15.05
CA ASP A 187 4.84 -14.13 16.27
C ASP A 187 3.94 -15.30 16.75
N VAL A 188 2.62 -15.15 16.63
CA VAL A 188 1.66 -16.22 16.94
C VAL A 188 1.79 -17.36 15.93
N ILE A 189 1.82 -17.06 14.62
CA ILE A 189 1.99 -18.08 13.58
C ILE A 189 3.31 -18.85 13.76
N GLU A 190 4.39 -18.17 14.13
CA GLU A 190 5.67 -18.82 14.39
C GLU A 190 5.59 -19.79 15.60
N LYS A 191 4.83 -19.42 16.63
CA LYS A 191 4.54 -20.31 17.75
C LYS A 191 3.74 -21.54 17.32
N ASP A 192 2.66 -21.33 16.55
CA ASP A 192 1.81 -22.41 16.05
C ASP A 192 2.59 -23.37 15.14
N ILE A 193 3.48 -22.86 14.30
CA ILE A 193 4.38 -23.67 13.47
C ILE A 193 5.28 -24.57 14.33
N ARG A 194 5.80 -24.07 15.46
CA ARG A 194 6.60 -24.90 16.39
C ARG A 194 5.76 -26.01 17.02
N GLU A 195 4.55 -25.70 17.45
CA GLU A 195 3.63 -26.71 18.04
C GLU A 195 3.24 -27.78 17.00
N ILE A 196 3.01 -27.39 15.74
CA ILE A 196 2.75 -28.34 14.66
C ILE A 196 3.99 -29.21 14.37
N ALA A 197 5.18 -28.63 14.38
CA ALA A 197 6.42 -29.40 14.20
C ALA A 197 6.58 -30.48 15.28
N GLU A 198 6.37 -30.13 16.56
CA GLU A 198 6.42 -31.07 17.67
C GLU A 198 5.36 -32.19 17.53
N ALA A 199 4.16 -31.87 17.06
CA ALA A 199 3.11 -32.85 16.80
C ALA A 199 3.47 -33.81 15.65
N VAL A 200 4.09 -33.29 14.57
CA VAL A 200 4.56 -34.11 13.43
C VAL A 200 5.68 -35.07 13.89
N ASP A 201 6.63 -34.60 14.68
CA ASP A 201 7.69 -35.43 15.25
C ASP A 201 7.12 -36.52 16.15
N GLY A 202 6.14 -36.16 17.00
CA GLY A 202 5.40 -37.12 17.84
C GLY A 202 4.65 -38.16 17.02
N ASN A 203 4.00 -37.76 15.92
CA ASN A 203 3.32 -38.69 15.02
C ASN A 203 4.28 -39.63 14.29
N ALA A 204 5.45 -39.16 13.91
CA ALA A 204 6.49 -39.99 13.30
C ALA A 204 6.97 -41.05 14.28
N ALA A 205 7.28 -40.70 15.52
CA ALA A 205 7.67 -41.63 16.57
C ALA A 205 6.58 -42.67 16.87
N ALA A 206 5.33 -42.24 17.02
CA ALA A 206 4.19 -43.14 17.22
C ALA A 206 3.97 -44.09 16.04
N SER A 207 4.24 -43.63 14.79
CA SER A 207 4.17 -44.46 13.61
C SER A 207 5.24 -45.57 13.60
N GLU A 208 6.47 -45.25 13.98
CA GLU A 208 7.56 -46.22 14.11
C GLU A 208 7.24 -47.28 15.20
N GLU A 209 6.74 -46.85 16.37
CA GLU A 209 6.35 -47.76 17.46
C GLU A 209 5.18 -48.67 17.02
N THR A 210 4.20 -48.12 16.31
CA THR A 210 3.06 -48.89 15.76
C THR A 210 3.52 -49.91 14.73
N ALA A 211 4.49 -49.56 13.88
CA ALA A 211 5.06 -50.48 12.89
C ALA A 211 5.80 -51.65 13.61
N ALA A 212 6.63 -51.36 14.61
CA ALA A 212 7.36 -52.36 15.39
C ALA A 212 6.36 -53.27 16.15
N SER A 213 5.32 -52.72 16.75
CA SER A 213 4.26 -53.46 17.41
C SER A 213 3.52 -54.42 16.47
N SER A 214 3.21 -53.93 15.25
CA SER A 214 2.56 -54.72 14.21
C SER A 214 3.40 -55.90 13.75
N ASP A 215 4.73 -55.71 13.62
CA ASP A 215 5.68 -56.75 13.29
C ASP A 215 5.75 -57.81 14.40
N MET A 216 5.81 -57.39 15.66
CA MET A 216 5.78 -58.32 16.81
C MET A 216 4.48 -59.12 16.88
N LEU A 217 3.32 -58.47 16.61
CA LEU A 217 2.02 -59.16 16.57
C LEU A 217 1.96 -60.18 15.43
N THR A 218 2.47 -59.85 14.24
CA THR A 218 2.55 -60.75 13.11
C THR A 218 3.36 -61.97 13.45
N LYS A 219 4.55 -61.78 14.05
CA LYS A 219 5.42 -62.89 14.48
C LYS A 219 4.74 -63.75 15.53
N SER A 220 4.10 -63.14 16.53
CA SER A 220 3.39 -63.90 17.58
C SER A 220 2.19 -64.68 16.98
N ALA A 221 1.49 -64.14 16.01
CA ALA A 221 0.42 -64.83 15.29
C ALA A 221 0.96 -66.03 14.48
N ASP A 222 2.11 -65.92 13.83
CA ASP A 222 2.71 -67.00 13.09
C ASP A 222 3.25 -68.10 14.06
N GLU A 223 3.86 -67.72 15.20
CA GLU A 223 4.27 -68.65 16.25
C GLU A 223 3.05 -69.42 16.82
N LEU A 224 1.94 -68.73 17.08
CA LEU A 224 0.69 -69.37 17.55
C LEU A 224 0.13 -70.33 16.48
N ARG A 225 0.14 -69.93 15.21
CA ARG A 225 -0.29 -70.77 14.12
C ARG A 225 0.53 -72.04 13.96
N GLU A 226 1.88 -71.91 14.15
CA GLU A 226 2.79 -73.08 14.16
C GLU A 226 2.52 -74.00 15.36
N ALA A 227 2.35 -73.43 16.57
CA ALA A 227 1.99 -74.20 17.75
C ALA A 227 0.67 -74.95 17.58
N MET A 228 -0.37 -74.25 17.03
CA MET A 228 -1.69 -74.86 16.73
C MET A 228 -1.62 -75.96 15.67
N SER A 229 -0.69 -75.87 14.68
CA SER A 229 -0.50 -76.86 13.64
C SER A 229 0.04 -78.23 14.19
N LYS A 230 0.70 -78.19 15.34
CA LYS A 230 1.17 -79.41 16.03
C LYS A 230 0.05 -80.17 16.74
N PHE A 231 -1.11 -79.50 16.97
CA PHE A 231 -2.30 -80.19 17.51
C PHE A 231 -3.08 -80.83 16.36
N ASN A 232 -3.12 -82.12 16.31
CA ASN A 232 -3.94 -82.88 15.34
C ASN A 232 -5.40 -82.83 15.80
N LEU A 233 -6.07 -81.75 15.48
CA LEU A 233 -7.49 -81.58 15.78
C LEU A 233 -8.25 -82.63 14.96
N ARG A 234 -8.80 -83.63 15.65
CA ARG A 234 -9.59 -84.68 15.03
C ARG A 234 -10.75 -84.00 14.26
N LYS A 235 -10.75 -84.14 12.92
CA LYS A 235 -11.85 -83.65 12.10
C LYS A 235 -13.12 -84.26 12.61
N ARG A 236 -14.04 -83.44 13.12
CA ARG A 236 -15.37 -83.91 13.47
C ARG A 236 -16.01 -84.44 12.17
N GLU A 237 -16.35 -85.71 12.17
CA GLU A 237 -17.06 -86.23 11.03
C GLU A 237 -18.48 -85.66 11.04
N PRO A 238 -18.97 -85.06 9.98
CA PRO A 238 -20.35 -84.55 9.92
C PRO A 238 -21.34 -85.68 10.21
N GLY A 239 -22.28 -85.47 11.09
CA GLY A 239 -23.29 -86.45 11.42
C GLY A 239 -22.96 -87.48 12.50
N LYS A 240 -21.76 -87.31 13.18
CA LYS A 240 -21.40 -88.20 14.30
C LYS A 240 -21.25 -87.42 15.61
N ALA A 241 -21.69 -88.00 16.71
CA ALA A 241 -21.51 -87.49 18.08
C ALA A 241 -20.00 -87.43 18.42
N TYR A 242 -19.60 -86.42 19.24
CA TYR A 242 -18.26 -86.42 19.82
C TYR A 242 -18.13 -87.53 20.88
N ILE A 243 -17.20 -88.47 20.64
CA ILE A 243 -16.85 -89.51 21.62
C ILE A 243 -15.48 -89.18 22.22
N PRO A 244 -15.37 -88.90 23.50
CA PRO A 244 -14.09 -88.68 24.17
C PRO A 244 -13.16 -89.87 23.99
N PRO A 245 -11.84 -89.64 23.83
CA PRO A 245 -10.87 -90.74 23.60
C PRO A 245 -10.95 -91.88 24.65
N GLU A 246 -11.21 -91.53 25.89
CA GLU A 246 -11.34 -92.41 27.06
C GLU A 246 -12.55 -93.37 26.97
N LYS A 247 -13.59 -92.95 26.21
CA LYS A 247 -14.84 -93.70 26.04
C LYS A 247 -14.95 -94.37 24.67
N MET A 248 -13.90 -94.39 23.85
CA MET A 248 -13.93 -94.99 22.52
C MET A 248 -14.13 -96.52 22.48
N HIS A 249 -13.92 -97.17 23.61
CA HIS A 249 -14.10 -98.64 23.71
C HIS A 249 -15.40 -98.99 24.45
N ASP A 250 -16.19 -97.97 24.88
CA ASP A 250 -17.45 -98.12 25.58
C ASP A 250 -18.60 -98.09 24.55
N GLU A 251 -19.02 -99.29 24.09
CA GLU A 251 -20.02 -99.39 23.01
C GLU A 251 -21.40 -98.81 23.47
N GLU A 252 -21.73 -98.88 24.72
CA GLU A 252 -22.97 -98.35 25.25
C GLU A 252 -22.97 -96.82 25.25
N PHE A 253 -21.88 -96.24 25.67
CA PHE A 253 -21.67 -94.76 25.66
C PHE A 253 -21.68 -94.26 24.20
N ILE A 254 -21.02 -94.93 23.28
CA ILE A 254 -20.98 -94.56 21.83
C ILE A 254 -22.43 -94.56 21.24
N ARG A 255 -23.23 -95.58 21.56
CA ARG A 255 -24.60 -95.71 21.10
C ARG A 255 -25.51 -94.62 21.65
N GLU A 256 -25.37 -94.35 22.97
CA GLU A 256 -26.15 -93.31 23.60
C GLU A 256 -25.77 -91.88 23.15
N ALA A 257 -24.49 -91.60 23.00
CA ALA A 257 -24.02 -90.33 22.47
C ALA A 257 -24.46 -90.08 21.03
N GLN A 258 -24.45 -91.11 20.17
CA GLN A 258 -24.92 -90.99 18.82
C GLN A 258 -26.45 -90.80 18.74
N ALA A 259 -27.20 -91.45 19.60
CA ALA A 259 -28.66 -91.30 19.66
C ALA A 259 -29.06 -89.89 20.14
N ASN A 260 -28.36 -89.38 21.13
CA ASN A 260 -28.56 -88.01 21.65
C ASN A 260 -28.17 -86.91 20.59
N TYR A 261 -27.12 -87.17 19.81
CA TYR A 261 -26.74 -86.31 18.72
C TYR A 261 -27.80 -86.28 17.63
N GLU A 262 -28.29 -87.45 17.18
CA GLU A 262 -29.36 -87.55 16.14
C GLU A 262 -30.63 -86.87 16.61
N LYS A 263 -30.97 -86.96 17.89
CA LYS A 263 -32.11 -86.27 18.50
C LYS A 263 -31.90 -84.77 18.46
N ALA A 264 -30.74 -84.29 18.85
CA ALA A 264 -30.44 -82.85 18.83
C ALA A 264 -30.45 -82.28 17.40
N VAL A 265 -30.00 -83.04 16.39
CA VAL A 265 -30.07 -82.60 14.97
C VAL A 265 -31.53 -82.54 14.52
N LYS A 266 -32.43 -83.53 14.90
CA LYS A 266 -33.84 -83.49 14.60
C LYS A 266 -34.58 -82.33 15.26
N GLU A 267 -34.16 -81.96 16.43
CA GLU A 267 -34.71 -80.82 17.22
C GLU A 267 -34.13 -79.49 16.74
N GLY A 268 -33.19 -79.46 15.77
CA GLY A 268 -32.57 -78.25 15.27
C GLY A 268 -31.56 -77.56 16.21
N LEU A 269 -31.16 -78.26 17.26
CA LEU A 269 -30.22 -77.74 18.26
C LEU A 269 -28.74 -77.84 17.82
N VAL A 270 -28.44 -78.66 16.79
CA VAL A 270 -27.13 -78.84 16.22
C VAL A 270 -27.26 -78.84 14.68
N LYS A 271 -26.44 -78.05 13.98
CA LYS A 271 -26.35 -78.02 12.53
C LYS A 271 -25.28 -78.97 12.00
#